data_04dcc7b2f700a9823cc2c9dfe331c130
#
_entry.id   04dcc7b2f700a9823cc2c9dfe331c130
#
_cell.length_a   1.000
_cell.length_b   1.000
_cell.length_c   1.000
_cell.angle_alpha   90.00
_cell.angle_beta   90.00
_cell.angle_gamma   90.00
#
_symmetry.space_group_name_H-M   'P 1'
#
loop_
_entity.id
_entity.type
_entity.pdbx_description
1 polymer ?
#
loop_
_entity_poly.entity_id
_entity_poly.type
_entity_poly.pdbx_seq_one_letter_code
_entity_poly.pdbx_strand_id
1 'polypeptide(L)'
;LMIRRIESEAQTTAKQRARAIVADAIQRVASDQTSQSVVTVLQLPSDDLKGRIIGREGRNIRAFETVTGVNVIIDDTPEAVLLSCFDPVRREVGRVTLQALIDDGRIHPHRIEEAYDRAYDEVESLCQRAAEDALLAVGISDIHPELVTLIGRLKYRTSYGQNVLGHLIETSHIARLMAAELGIDPTVVARGAFLHD
;
A
#
# COMPACT_ATOMS: atom_id res chain seq x y z
N LEU A 1 -21.44 -48.39 -15.32
CA LEU A 1 -20.01 -48.11 -15.55
C LEU A 1 -19.85 -46.88 -16.45
N MET A 2 -20.52 -46.79 -17.61
CA MET A 2 -20.39 -45.73 -18.61
C MET A 2 -20.81 -44.35 -18.07
N ILE A 3 -21.93 -44.25 -17.36
CA ILE A 3 -22.44 -42.98 -16.81
C ILE A 3 -21.45 -42.37 -15.81
N ARG A 4 -20.93 -43.18 -14.86
CA ARG A 4 -19.94 -42.72 -13.88
C ARG A 4 -18.64 -42.22 -14.52
N ARG A 5 -18.23 -42.77 -15.65
CA ARG A 5 -17.06 -42.29 -16.39
C ARG A 5 -17.33 -40.97 -17.06
N ILE A 6 -18.49 -40.78 -17.67
CA ILE A 6 -18.92 -39.51 -18.29
C ILE A 6 -19.01 -38.41 -17.21
N GLU A 7 -19.61 -38.71 -16.05
CA GLU A 7 -19.70 -37.77 -14.93
C GLU A 7 -18.31 -37.34 -14.41
N SER A 8 -17.39 -38.30 -14.24
CA SER A 8 -16.03 -38.03 -13.80
C SER A 8 -15.24 -37.20 -14.82
N GLU A 9 -15.35 -37.53 -16.11
CA GLU A 9 -14.72 -36.75 -17.20
C GLU A 9 -15.30 -35.33 -17.28
N ALA A 10 -16.62 -35.18 -17.13
CA ALA A 10 -17.29 -33.87 -17.12
C ALA A 10 -16.85 -33.02 -15.92
N GLN A 11 -16.76 -33.60 -14.72
CA GLN A 11 -16.27 -32.89 -13.52
C GLN A 11 -14.80 -32.46 -13.67
N THR A 12 -13.94 -33.31 -14.22
CA THR A 12 -12.52 -33.01 -14.44
C THR A 12 -12.37 -31.86 -15.44
N THR A 13 -13.11 -31.92 -16.56
CA THR A 13 -13.12 -30.88 -17.59
C THR A 13 -13.68 -29.56 -17.04
N ALA A 14 -14.74 -29.60 -16.25
CA ALA A 14 -15.33 -28.41 -15.61
C ALA A 14 -14.34 -27.74 -14.64
N LYS A 15 -13.63 -28.53 -13.80
CA LYS A 15 -12.60 -28.03 -12.89
C LYS A 15 -11.42 -27.39 -13.64
N GLN A 16 -10.98 -27.98 -14.74
CA GLN A 16 -9.89 -27.42 -15.56
C GLN A 16 -10.31 -26.11 -16.22
N ARG A 17 -11.53 -26.02 -16.78
CA ARG A 17 -12.09 -24.81 -17.33
C ARG A 17 -12.26 -23.70 -16.30
N ALA A 18 -12.78 -24.04 -15.12
CA ALA A 18 -12.92 -23.07 -14.03
C ALA A 18 -11.54 -22.50 -13.62
N ARG A 19 -10.52 -23.35 -13.47
CA ARG A 19 -9.15 -22.89 -13.16
C ARG A 19 -8.58 -21.97 -14.25
N ALA A 20 -8.79 -22.28 -15.51
CA ALA A 20 -8.33 -21.45 -16.62
C ALA A 20 -9.03 -20.07 -16.63
N ILE A 21 -10.35 -20.04 -16.40
CA ILE A 21 -11.13 -18.79 -16.31
C ILE A 21 -10.64 -17.95 -15.14
N VAL A 22 -10.43 -18.57 -13.96
CA VAL A 22 -9.94 -17.85 -12.78
C VAL A 22 -8.53 -17.31 -13.03
N ALA A 23 -7.62 -18.09 -13.61
CA ALA A 23 -6.28 -17.64 -13.93
C ALA A 23 -6.27 -16.46 -14.92
N ASP A 24 -7.09 -16.52 -15.97
CA ASP A 24 -7.22 -15.43 -16.94
C ASP A 24 -7.82 -14.16 -16.29
N ALA A 25 -8.83 -14.32 -15.45
CA ALA A 25 -9.41 -13.20 -14.70
C ALA A 25 -8.39 -12.55 -13.76
N ILE A 26 -7.62 -13.35 -13.02
CA ILE A 26 -6.54 -12.86 -12.15
C ILE A 26 -5.49 -12.09 -12.96
N GLN A 27 -5.06 -12.61 -14.11
CA GLN A 27 -4.07 -11.95 -14.95
C GLN A 27 -4.55 -10.61 -15.50
N ARG A 28 -5.83 -10.50 -15.88
CA ARG A 28 -6.42 -9.24 -16.34
C ARG A 28 -6.50 -8.19 -15.23
N VAL A 29 -6.90 -8.60 -14.03
CA VAL A 29 -7.04 -7.69 -12.88
C VAL A 29 -5.69 -7.35 -12.26
N ALA A 30 -4.71 -8.26 -12.29
CA ALA A 30 -3.40 -8.06 -11.67
C ALA A 30 -2.63 -6.86 -12.25
N SER A 31 -2.72 -6.61 -13.57
CA SER A 31 -2.08 -5.46 -14.21
C SER A 31 -2.65 -4.13 -13.69
N ASP A 32 -3.97 -4.01 -13.68
CA ASP A 32 -4.66 -2.80 -13.22
C ASP A 32 -4.44 -2.59 -11.71
N GLN A 33 -4.48 -3.67 -10.92
CA GLN A 33 -4.24 -3.63 -9.48
C GLN A 33 -2.80 -3.24 -9.15
N THR A 34 -1.82 -3.72 -9.91
CA THR A 34 -0.40 -3.33 -9.74
C THR A 34 -0.22 -1.84 -10.04
N SER A 35 -0.82 -1.35 -11.11
CA SER A 35 -0.77 0.07 -11.47
C SER A 35 -1.36 0.96 -10.38
N GLN A 36 -2.51 0.58 -9.82
CA GLN A 36 -3.13 1.31 -8.70
C GLN A 36 -2.28 1.28 -7.42
N SER A 37 -1.53 0.21 -7.18
CA SER A 37 -0.72 0.06 -5.97
C SER A 37 0.59 0.84 -5.98
N VAL A 38 1.10 1.25 -7.15
CA VAL A 38 2.39 1.96 -7.29
C VAL A 38 2.26 3.44 -7.60
N VAL A 39 1.04 3.94 -7.81
CA VAL A 39 0.78 5.34 -8.17
C VAL A 39 -0.16 6.00 -7.16
N THR A 40 0.13 7.24 -6.82
CA THR A 40 -0.75 8.09 -6.01
C THR A 40 -1.07 9.38 -6.78
N VAL A 41 -2.35 9.72 -6.90
CA VAL A 41 -2.79 10.97 -7.51
C VAL A 41 -2.75 12.08 -6.46
N LEU A 42 -2.10 13.20 -6.76
CA LEU A 42 -2.13 14.41 -5.95
C LEU A 42 -2.89 15.50 -6.70
N GLN A 43 -3.97 15.99 -6.08
CA GLN A 43 -4.76 17.09 -6.62
C GLN A 43 -4.05 18.42 -6.40
N LEU A 44 -4.09 19.27 -7.42
CA LEU A 44 -3.52 20.60 -7.40
C LEU A 44 -4.63 21.64 -7.31
N PRO A 45 -4.44 22.73 -6.56
CA PRO A 45 -5.38 23.87 -6.54
C PRO A 45 -5.58 24.56 -7.91
N SER A 46 -4.59 24.47 -8.81
CA SER A 46 -4.66 24.97 -10.19
C SER A 46 -3.60 24.30 -11.08
N ASP A 47 -3.84 24.28 -12.40
CA ASP A 47 -2.87 23.77 -13.38
C ASP A 47 -1.57 24.59 -13.47
N ASP A 48 -1.58 25.85 -13.06
CA ASP A 48 -0.37 26.69 -13.04
C ASP A 48 0.74 26.12 -12.15
N LEU A 49 0.35 25.33 -11.15
CA LEU A 49 1.30 24.65 -10.26
C LEU A 49 2.13 23.57 -10.96
N LYS A 50 1.62 22.96 -12.05
CA LYS A 50 2.39 22.00 -12.85
C LYS A 50 3.70 22.64 -13.36
N GLY A 51 3.62 23.84 -13.91
CA GLY A 51 4.78 24.58 -14.38
C GLY A 51 5.77 24.91 -13.25
N ARG A 52 5.28 25.19 -12.04
CA ARG A 52 6.12 25.45 -10.86
C ARG A 52 6.76 24.19 -10.31
N ILE A 53 6.07 23.06 -10.34
CA ILE A 53 6.60 21.73 -9.97
C ILE A 53 7.72 21.35 -10.93
N ILE A 54 7.52 21.53 -12.23
CA ILE A 54 8.57 21.29 -13.23
C ILE A 54 9.76 22.23 -12.99
N GLY A 55 9.49 23.52 -12.84
CA GLY A 55 10.48 24.56 -12.73
C GLY A 55 11.24 24.83 -14.04
N ARG A 56 12.09 25.86 -14.03
CA ARG A 56 12.90 26.23 -15.21
C ARG A 56 13.76 25.04 -15.62
N GLU A 57 13.64 24.60 -16.88
CA GLU A 57 14.40 23.48 -17.46
C GLU A 57 14.25 22.16 -16.68
N GLY A 58 13.13 21.95 -15.96
CA GLY A 58 12.90 20.75 -15.18
C GLY A 58 13.72 20.66 -13.87
N ARG A 59 14.27 21.77 -13.38
CA ARG A 59 15.15 21.78 -12.21
C ARG A 59 14.49 21.32 -10.94
N ASN A 60 13.24 21.74 -10.69
CA ASN A 60 12.54 21.40 -9.44
C ASN A 60 12.09 19.95 -9.43
N ILE A 61 11.52 19.46 -10.55
CA ILE A 61 11.08 18.07 -10.65
C ILE A 61 12.27 17.10 -10.50
N ARG A 62 13.41 17.38 -11.15
CA ARG A 62 14.61 16.55 -10.99
C ARG A 62 15.16 16.57 -9.56
N ALA A 63 15.14 17.74 -8.89
CA ALA A 63 15.55 17.83 -7.50
C ALA A 63 14.62 17.03 -6.59
N PHE A 64 13.30 17.12 -6.81
CA PHE A 64 12.31 16.36 -6.06
C PHE A 64 12.51 14.85 -6.23
N GLU A 65 12.62 14.37 -7.46
CA GLU A 65 12.82 12.95 -7.76
C GLU A 65 14.15 12.41 -7.18
N THR A 66 15.21 13.24 -7.21
CA THR A 66 16.51 12.88 -6.64
C THR A 66 16.44 12.77 -5.11
N VAL A 67 15.81 13.71 -4.44
CA VAL A 67 15.71 13.75 -2.96
C VAL A 67 14.78 12.69 -2.43
N THR A 68 13.60 12.57 -3.04
CA THR A 68 12.54 11.66 -2.52
C THR A 68 12.66 10.23 -3.04
N GLY A 69 13.27 10.02 -4.21
CA GLY A 69 13.25 8.76 -4.94
C GLY A 69 11.87 8.39 -5.48
N VAL A 70 10.97 9.37 -5.62
CA VAL A 70 9.62 9.22 -6.16
C VAL A 70 9.53 9.93 -7.50
N ASN A 71 9.07 9.25 -8.53
CA ASN A 71 8.87 9.85 -9.85
C ASN A 71 7.59 10.70 -9.88
N VAL A 72 7.66 11.86 -10.50
CA VAL A 72 6.50 12.75 -10.72
C VAL A 72 6.10 12.69 -12.18
N ILE A 73 4.91 12.20 -12.44
CA ILE A 73 4.34 12.10 -13.79
C ILE A 73 3.33 13.24 -13.96
N ILE A 74 3.58 14.08 -14.95
CA ILE A 74 2.72 15.21 -15.29
C ILE A 74 2.17 14.95 -16.70
N ASP A 75 0.87 14.76 -16.78
CA ASP A 75 0.12 14.53 -17.99
C ASP A 75 -0.96 15.60 -18.21
N ASP A 76 -1.84 15.36 -19.18
CA ASP A 76 -2.93 16.26 -19.52
C ASP A 76 -4.11 16.21 -18.53
N THR A 77 -4.05 15.41 -17.48
CA THR A 77 -5.10 15.35 -16.45
C THR A 77 -5.19 16.70 -15.74
N PRO A 78 -6.35 17.38 -15.78
CA PRO A 78 -6.51 18.70 -15.16
C PRO A 78 -6.25 18.65 -13.65
N GLU A 79 -5.54 19.68 -13.15
CA GLU A 79 -5.34 19.92 -11.72
C GLU A 79 -4.84 18.69 -10.93
N ALA A 80 -4.01 17.86 -11.56
CA ALA A 80 -3.45 16.68 -10.92
C ALA A 80 -2.03 16.37 -11.40
N VAL A 81 -1.27 15.73 -10.51
CA VAL A 81 0.00 15.07 -10.84
C VAL A 81 0.01 13.68 -10.21
N LEU A 82 0.73 12.75 -10.84
CA LEU A 82 0.86 11.37 -10.37
C LEU A 82 2.24 11.17 -9.74
N LEU A 83 2.26 10.57 -8.58
CA LEU A 83 3.48 10.15 -7.88
C LEU A 83 3.64 8.64 -8.01
N SER A 84 4.77 8.19 -8.55
CA SER A 84 5.03 6.78 -8.80
C SER A 84 6.26 6.30 -8.03
N CYS A 85 6.07 5.27 -7.21
CA CYS A 85 7.13 4.56 -6.50
C CYS A 85 6.63 3.19 -6.05
N PHE A 86 7.47 2.16 -6.16
CA PHE A 86 7.14 0.81 -5.67
C PHE A 86 7.05 0.75 -4.14
N ASP A 87 7.90 1.48 -3.42
CA ASP A 87 7.83 1.56 -1.96
C ASP A 87 6.68 2.48 -1.55
N PRO A 88 5.61 1.94 -0.92
CA PRO A 88 4.43 2.73 -0.56
C PRO A 88 4.70 3.76 0.54
N VAL A 89 5.64 3.50 1.46
CA VAL A 89 6.03 4.46 2.50
C VAL A 89 6.78 5.62 1.87
N ARG A 90 7.75 5.35 1.00
CA ARG A 90 8.48 6.38 0.25
C ARG A 90 7.55 7.21 -0.61
N ARG A 91 6.57 6.58 -1.27
CA ARG A 91 5.57 7.29 -2.07
C ARG A 91 4.73 8.23 -1.21
N GLU A 92 4.35 7.81 -0.01
CA GLU A 92 3.64 8.68 0.94
C GLU A 92 4.50 9.83 1.44
N VAL A 93 5.78 9.59 1.77
CA VAL A 93 6.73 10.68 2.09
C VAL A 93 6.80 11.68 0.93
N GLY A 94 6.91 11.21 -0.31
CA GLY A 94 6.88 12.06 -1.50
C GLY A 94 5.58 12.86 -1.62
N ARG A 95 4.43 12.22 -1.36
CA ARG A 95 3.13 12.89 -1.37
C ARG A 95 3.04 14.02 -0.33
N VAL A 96 3.43 13.73 0.91
CA VAL A 96 3.43 14.74 2.00
C VAL A 96 4.41 15.87 1.69
N THR A 97 5.60 15.53 1.18
CA THR A 97 6.60 16.52 0.74
C THR A 97 6.04 17.47 -0.31
N LEU A 98 5.44 16.92 -1.38
CA LEU A 98 4.91 17.74 -2.47
C LEU A 98 3.72 18.58 -2.02
N GLN A 99 2.84 18.02 -1.18
CA GLN A 99 1.73 18.75 -0.60
C GLN A 99 2.22 19.95 0.22
N ALA A 100 3.20 19.76 1.09
CA ALA A 100 3.78 20.84 1.89
C ALA A 100 4.40 21.96 1.04
N LEU A 101 5.04 21.60 -0.09
CA LEU A 101 5.60 22.58 -1.04
C LEU A 101 4.51 23.36 -1.78
N ILE A 102 3.40 22.71 -2.12
CA ILE A 102 2.23 23.34 -2.74
C ILE A 102 1.59 24.34 -1.78
N ASP A 103 1.37 23.92 -0.54
CA ASP A 103 0.75 24.75 0.51
C ASP A 103 1.61 25.96 0.88
N ASP A 104 2.94 25.79 0.97
CA ASP A 104 3.91 26.87 1.18
C ASP A 104 4.04 27.81 -0.05
N GLY A 105 3.70 27.29 -1.22
CA GLY A 105 3.81 28.04 -2.47
C GLY A 105 5.25 28.27 -2.96
N ARG A 106 6.26 27.66 -2.37
CA ARG A 106 7.68 27.83 -2.71
C ARG A 106 8.30 26.50 -3.11
N ILE A 107 8.36 26.23 -4.41
CA ILE A 107 8.90 24.99 -4.97
C ILE A 107 10.28 25.28 -5.57
N HIS A 108 11.34 25.00 -4.81
CA HIS A 108 12.72 25.08 -5.28
C HIS A 108 13.61 24.09 -4.48
N PRO A 109 14.79 23.70 -4.99
CA PRO A 109 15.59 22.57 -4.46
C PRO A 109 15.83 22.59 -2.96
N HIS A 110 16.29 23.68 -2.39
CA HIS A 110 16.54 23.76 -0.94
C HIS A 110 15.28 23.55 -0.09
N ARG A 111 14.14 24.06 -0.54
CA ARG A 111 12.86 23.85 0.15
C ARG A 111 12.36 22.41 0.01
N ILE A 112 12.72 21.73 -1.08
CA ILE A 112 12.39 20.32 -1.29
C ILE A 112 13.09 19.45 -0.24
N GLU A 113 14.38 19.69 0.01
CA GLU A 113 15.15 18.97 1.05
C GLU A 113 14.53 19.17 2.45
N GLU A 114 14.30 20.42 2.84
CA GLU A 114 13.68 20.74 4.14
C GLU A 114 12.25 20.14 4.31
N ALA A 115 11.44 20.15 3.25
CA ALA A 115 10.12 19.58 3.28
C ALA A 115 10.17 18.05 3.34
N TYR A 116 11.13 17.44 2.65
CA TYR A 116 11.35 16.00 2.67
C TYR A 116 11.72 15.50 4.07
N ASP A 117 12.68 16.15 4.74
CA ASP A 117 13.12 15.73 6.07
C ASP A 117 11.94 15.74 7.06
N ARG A 118 11.12 16.79 7.04
CA ARG A 118 9.92 16.88 7.89
C ARG A 118 8.88 15.82 7.54
N ALA A 119 8.63 15.61 6.24
CA ALA A 119 7.66 14.62 5.77
C ALA A 119 8.11 13.21 6.13
N TYR A 120 9.41 12.93 6.07
CA TYR A 120 9.97 11.65 6.47
C TYR A 120 9.71 11.37 7.96
N ASP A 121 10.04 12.31 8.84
CA ASP A 121 9.82 12.17 10.28
C ASP A 121 8.33 12.02 10.62
N GLU A 122 7.47 12.78 9.94
CA GLU A 122 6.02 12.70 10.10
C GLU A 122 5.48 11.30 9.72
N VAL A 123 5.86 10.79 8.55
CA VAL A 123 5.38 9.50 8.04
C VAL A 123 5.92 8.34 8.90
N GLU A 124 7.19 8.38 9.32
CA GLU A 124 7.75 7.37 10.24
C GLU A 124 7.00 7.38 11.59
N SER A 125 6.68 8.56 12.14
CA SER A 125 5.85 8.67 13.35
C SER A 125 4.44 8.11 13.15
N LEU A 126 3.84 8.29 11.97
CA LEU A 126 2.54 7.71 11.62
C LEU A 126 2.60 6.18 11.50
N CYS A 127 3.69 5.64 10.94
CA CYS A 127 3.94 4.20 10.89
C CYS A 127 4.04 3.62 12.31
N GLN A 128 4.86 4.23 13.15
CA GLN A 128 5.07 3.78 14.54
C GLN A 128 3.74 3.72 15.30
N ARG A 129 2.95 4.79 15.27
CA ARG A 129 1.62 4.83 15.91
C ARG A 129 0.67 3.77 15.35
N ALA A 130 0.67 3.57 14.04
CA ALA A 130 -0.18 2.55 13.42
C ALA A 130 0.16 1.13 13.87
N ALA A 131 1.46 0.83 14.08
CA ALA A 131 1.88 -0.45 14.63
C ALA A 131 1.43 -0.63 16.09
N GLU A 132 1.63 0.39 16.92
CA GLU A 132 1.22 0.37 18.32
C GLU A 132 -0.29 0.17 18.48
N ASP A 133 -1.09 0.90 17.70
CA ASP A 133 -2.55 0.76 17.66
C ASP A 133 -2.98 -0.65 17.22
N ALA A 134 -2.34 -1.20 16.18
CA ALA A 134 -2.62 -2.53 15.69
C ALA A 134 -2.29 -3.62 16.72
N LEU A 135 -1.12 -3.53 17.34
CA LEU A 135 -0.69 -4.45 18.39
C LEU A 135 -1.61 -4.42 19.60
N LEU A 136 -2.04 -3.22 20.00
CA LEU A 136 -3.03 -3.04 21.06
C LEU A 136 -4.37 -3.69 20.70
N ALA A 137 -4.84 -3.47 19.47
CA ALA A 137 -6.10 -4.04 18.99
C ALA A 137 -6.14 -5.57 19.02
N VAL A 138 -5.00 -6.21 18.68
CA VAL A 138 -4.90 -7.69 18.70
C VAL A 138 -4.41 -8.27 20.03
N GLY A 139 -4.03 -7.41 21.00
CA GLY A 139 -3.58 -7.81 22.35
C GLY A 139 -2.19 -8.45 22.37
N ILE A 140 -1.29 -8.00 21.52
CA ILE A 140 0.10 -8.46 21.46
C ILE A 140 1.01 -7.37 22.05
N SER A 141 1.79 -7.69 23.09
CA SER A 141 2.68 -6.75 23.79
C SER A 141 4.16 -7.10 23.71
N ASP A 142 4.50 -8.34 23.37
CA ASP A 142 5.85 -8.90 23.40
C ASP A 142 6.45 -9.06 21.99
N ILE A 143 6.52 -7.98 21.25
CA ILE A 143 7.06 -7.98 19.87
C ILE A 143 8.40 -7.25 19.81
N HIS A 144 9.32 -7.78 19.00
CA HIS A 144 10.63 -7.15 18.80
C HIS A 144 10.47 -5.77 18.12
N PRO A 145 11.21 -4.72 18.55
CA PRO A 145 11.08 -3.37 18.00
C PRO A 145 11.21 -3.29 16.46
N GLU A 146 12.09 -4.08 15.86
CA GLU A 146 12.21 -4.12 14.39
C GLU A 146 10.93 -4.62 13.71
N LEU A 147 10.21 -5.59 14.31
CA LEU A 147 8.92 -6.03 13.81
C LEU A 147 7.86 -4.95 13.95
N VAL A 148 7.88 -4.17 15.03
CA VAL A 148 6.97 -3.03 15.20
C VAL A 148 7.14 -2.05 14.04
N THR A 149 8.38 -1.73 13.67
CA THR A 149 8.68 -0.87 12.53
C THR A 149 8.14 -1.45 11.22
N LEU A 150 8.35 -2.75 10.97
CA LEU A 150 7.85 -3.41 9.76
C LEU A 150 6.32 -3.43 9.70
N ILE A 151 5.65 -3.76 10.82
CA ILE A 151 4.19 -3.75 10.93
C ILE A 151 3.63 -2.36 10.63
N GLY A 152 4.24 -1.30 11.16
CA GLY A 152 3.80 0.08 10.93
C GLY A 152 3.82 0.47 9.45
N ARG A 153 4.82 0.03 8.70
CA ARG A 153 4.94 0.29 7.26
C ARG A 153 3.81 -0.33 6.44
N LEU A 154 3.17 -1.39 6.95
CA LEU A 154 2.01 -2.03 6.31
C LEU A 154 0.77 -1.13 6.26
N LYS A 155 0.73 -0.04 7.05
CA LYS A 155 -0.28 1.02 6.96
C LYS A 155 -0.50 1.53 5.53
N TYR A 156 0.59 1.63 4.76
CA TYR A 156 0.56 2.17 3.40
C TYR A 156 0.61 1.09 2.32
N ARG A 157 0.73 -0.18 2.71
CA ARG A 157 0.75 -1.31 1.77
C ARG A 157 -0.66 -1.77 1.46
N THR A 158 -0.95 -1.90 0.18
CA THR A 158 -2.19 -2.48 -0.33
C THR A 158 -1.87 -3.76 -1.11
N SER A 159 -2.64 -4.81 -0.88
CA SER A 159 -2.55 -6.08 -1.59
C SER A 159 -3.95 -6.56 -1.93
N TYR A 160 -4.20 -6.93 -3.19
CA TYR A 160 -5.53 -7.33 -3.68
C TYR A 160 -6.68 -6.37 -3.32
N GLY A 161 -6.40 -5.07 -3.33
CA GLY A 161 -7.38 -4.03 -2.99
C GLY A 161 -7.64 -3.84 -1.50
N GLN A 162 -6.96 -4.58 -0.62
CA GLN A 162 -7.07 -4.46 0.83
C GLN A 162 -5.83 -3.80 1.44
N ASN A 163 -6.03 -2.99 2.47
CA ASN A 163 -4.93 -2.52 3.30
C ASN A 163 -4.37 -3.69 4.11
N VAL A 164 -3.06 -3.96 3.99
CA VAL A 164 -2.45 -5.15 4.60
C VAL A 164 -2.51 -5.10 6.11
N LEU A 165 -2.25 -3.96 6.76
CA LEU A 165 -2.34 -3.84 8.22
C LEU A 165 -3.76 -4.11 8.73
N GLY A 166 -4.77 -3.55 8.05
CA GLY A 166 -6.17 -3.82 8.37
C GLY A 166 -6.54 -5.29 8.22
N HIS A 167 -6.08 -5.93 7.14
CA HIS A 167 -6.27 -7.36 6.90
C HIS A 167 -5.65 -8.21 8.02
N LEU A 168 -4.45 -7.92 8.48
CA LEU A 168 -3.80 -8.65 9.57
C LEU A 168 -4.58 -8.56 10.89
N ILE A 169 -5.10 -7.37 11.23
CA ILE A 169 -5.93 -7.16 12.42
C ILE A 169 -7.22 -8.00 12.31
N GLU A 170 -7.92 -7.92 11.19
CA GLU A 170 -9.16 -8.67 10.95
C GLU A 170 -8.92 -10.18 11.00
N THR A 171 -7.88 -10.68 10.32
CA THR A 171 -7.52 -12.10 10.32
C THR A 171 -7.18 -12.61 11.72
N SER A 172 -6.49 -11.81 12.54
CA SER A 172 -6.19 -12.14 13.93
C SER A 172 -7.46 -12.27 14.78
N HIS A 173 -8.43 -11.35 14.60
CA HIS A 173 -9.70 -11.42 15.31
C HIS A 173 -10.52 -12.65 14.91
N ILE A 174 -10.61 -12.95 13.61
CA ILE A 174 -11.29 -14.16 13.11
C ILE A 174 -10.63 -15.41 13.68
N ALA A 175 -9.31 -15.51 13.63
CA ALA A 175 -8.57 -16.63 14.16
C ALA A 175 -8.82 -16.85 15.67
N ARG A 176 -8.91 -15.76 16.44
CA ARG A 176 -9.24 -15.79 17.87
C ARG A 176 -10.63 -16.35 18.12
N LEU A 177 -11.62 -15.91 17.32
CA LEU A 177 -13.00 -16.42 17.42
C LEU A 177 -13.06 -17.91 17.07
N MET A 178 -12.40 -18.33 15.99
CA MET A 178 -12.35 -19.75 15.60
C MET A 178 -11.71 -20.62 16.68
N ALA A 179 -10.60 -20.16 17.27
CA ALA A 179 -9.94 -20.88 18.37
C ALA A 179 -10.86 -21.04 19.59
N ALA A 180 -11.61 -19.98 19.93
CA ALA A 180 -12.56 -20.03 21.05
C ALA A 180 -13.71 -21.05 20.79
N GLU A 181 -14.26 -21.09 19.58
CA GLU A 181 -15.29 -22.07 19.19
C GLU A 181 -14.76 -23.52 19.23
N LEU A 182 -13.48 -23.73 18.93
CA LEU A 182 -12.83 -25.04 18.98
C LEU A 182 -12.34 -25.42 20.40
N GLY A 183 -12.45 -24.51 21.38
CA GLY A 183 -12.00 -24.74 22.75
C GLY A 183 -10.47 -24.83 22.88
N ILE A 184 -9.69 -24.18 21.99
CA ILE A 184 -8.25 -24.14 22.04
C ILE A 184 -7.74 -22.74 22.43
N ASP A 185 -6.50 -22.66 22.94
CA ASP A 185 -5.90 -21.37 23.30
C ASP A 185 -5.76 -20.44 22.07
N PRO A 186 -6.42 -19.30 22.07
CA PRO A 186 -6.38 -18.36 20.93
C PRO A 186 -5.06 -17.60 20.80
N THR A 187 -4.19 -17.60 21.81
CA THR A 187 -3.02 -16.73 21.86
C THR A 187 -2.05 -16.95 20.70
N VAL A 188 -1.62 -18.19 20.49
CA VAL A 188 -0.69 -18.56 19.42
C VAL A 188 -1.33 -18.43 18.05
N VAL A 189 -2.59 -18.83 17.94
CA VAL A 189 -3.35 -18.82 16.68
C VAL A 189 -3.58 -17.37 16.20
N ALA A 190 -4.01 -16.49 17.10
CA ALA A 190 -4.22 -15.07 16.79
C ALA A 190 -2.91 -14.36 16.43
N ARG A 191 -1.82 -14.65 17.16
CA ARG A 191 -0.49 -14.12 16.85
C ARG A 191 0.03 -14.59 15.50
N GLY A 192 -0.09 -15.88 15.20
CA GLY A 192 0.28 -16.43 13.89
C GLY A 192 -0.54 -15.82 12.75
N ALA A 193 -1.84 -15.63 12.96
CA ALA A 193 -2.72 -14.96 12.01
C ALA A 193 -2.36 -13.47 11.80
N PHE A 194 -1.91 -12.76 12.83
CA PHE A 194 -1.45 -11.38 12.71
C PHE A 194 -0.11 -11.24 11.96
N LEU A 195 0.74 -12.25 11.99
CA LEU A 195 2.10 -12.20 11.42
C LEU A 195 2.26 -13.04 10.14
N HIS A 196 1.18 -13.44 9.49
CA HIS A 196 1.23 -14.42 8.40
C HIS A 196 1.64 -13.85 7.03
N ASP A 197 1.52 -12.50 6.79
CA ASP A 197 1.71 -11.85 5.47
C ASP A 197 2.88 -10.83 5.42
#